data_d77dfedbcb86cdea50d248536f3af47a
#
_entry.id   d77dfedbcb86cdea50d248536f3af47a
#
_cell.length_a   1.000
_cell.length_b   1.000
_cell.length_c   1.000
_cell.angle_alpha   90.00
_cell.angle_beta   90.00
_cell.angle_gamma   90.00
#
_symmetry.space_group_name_H-M   'P 1'
#
loop_
_entity.id
_entity.type
_entity.pdbx_description
1 polymer ?
#
loop_
_entity_poly.entity_id
_entity_poly.type
_entity_poly.pdbx_seq_one_letter_code
_entity_poly.pdbx_strand_id
1 'polypeptide(L)'
;MQEKVLMKGNEAIAEAAILAGCRHYLGYPITPQTEVAAYMAKKMPKIGGTFLQAESEIAAINMVYGVAATGKRAMTSSSSPGIALKCEGISYLAGADLPAVIVNVQRGGPGLGGIQPSQSDYFLATRGPGHGDFHVLVLAPASVQEMADLTGKAFDLAEKYRMPAMLLADGTMGQMMEPVQLPEARDPDTTEKDWAVTGTKCQRKHHVVNSLYLSPAELERLNIERFERYAEIEKNECMWEAFMMEDAEVCIVSCGITARVSRNAIVEARKQGIKAGMIRPITLWPFPKVPLRKAADQVKRFVCVELNLSLIHISEPTRRVVIS
;
A
#
# COMPACT_ATOMS: atom_id res chain seq x y z
N MET A 1 21.11 -3.95 21.62
CA MET A 1 19.84 -3.31 21.23
C MET A 1 20.16 -2.47 19.99
N GLN A 2 19.46 -2.68 18.89
CA GLN A 2 19.60 -1.82 17.70
C GLN A 2 19.16 -0.41 18.08
N GLU A 3 19.91 0.57 17.63
CA GLU A 3 19.65 2.00 17.89
C GLU A 3 18.33 2.42 17.22
N LYS A 4 17.45 3.12 17.97
CA LYS A 4 16.23 3.70 17.42
C LYS A 4 16.48 5.13 17.00
N VAL A 5 16.00 5.49 15.82
CA VAL A 5 16.10 6.84 15.26
C VAL A 5 14.73 7.52 15.31
N LEU A 6 14.67 8.76 15.80
CA LEU A 6 13.46 9.56 15.79
C LEU A 6 13.21 10.08 14.37
N MET A 7 12.11 9.66 13.74
CA MET A 7 11.79 9.98 12.35
C MET A 7 10.32 10.31 12.17
N LYS A 8 10.00 11.15 11.18
CA LYS A 8 8.63 11.29 10.67
C LYS A 8 8.23 10.04 9.88
N GLY A 9 6.95 9.72 9.84
CA GLY A 9 6.44 8.59 9.06
C GLY A 9 6.81 8.66 7.57
N ASN A 10 6.69 9.83 6.96
CA ASN A 10 7.10 10.04 5.56
C ASN A 10 8.62 9.77 5.35
N GLU A 11 9.47 10.18 6.29
CA GLU A 11 10.91 9.93 6.22
C GLU A 11 11.23 8.45 6.44
N ALA A 12 10.51 7.78 7.35
CA ALA A 12 10.66 6.36 7.64
C ALA A 12 10.33 5.49 6.41
N ILE A 13 9.27 5.82 5.66
CA ILE A 13 8.97 5.18 4.36
C ILE A 13 10.14 5.34 3.39
N ALA A 14 10.66 6.56 3.25
CA ALA A 14 11.73 6.84 2.30
C ALA A 14 13.03 6.09 2.65
N GLU A 15 13.45 6.14 3.92
CA GLU A 15 14.64 5.41 4.36
C GLU A 15 14.47 3.90 4.24
N ALA A 16 13.32 3.35 4.65
CA ALA A 16 13.03 1.92 4.53
C ALA A 16 13.04 1.43 3.07
N ALA A 17 12.56 2.25 2.12
CA ALA A 17 12.65 1.93 0.70
C ALA A 17 14.11 1.84 0.22
N ILE A 18 14.95 2.78 0.66
CA ILE A 18 16.40 2.78 0.37
C ILE A 18 17.06 1.51 0.96
N LEU A 19 16.76 1.21 2.22
CA LEU A 19 17.28 0.04 2.92
C LEU A 19 16.78 -1.28 2.32
N ALA A 20 15.57 -1.27 1.74
CA ALA A 20 15.06 -2.37 0.95
C ALA A 20 15.69 -2.49 -0.45
N GLY A 21 16.76 -1.74 -0.77
CA GLY A 21 17.45 -1.83 -2.05
C GLY A 21 16.82 -1.03 -3.19
N CYS A 22 15.80 -0.20 -2.92
CA CYS A 22 15.26 0.71 -3.94
C CYS A 22 16.30 1.80 -4.29
N ARG A 23 16.54 1.98 -5.60
CA ARG A 23 17.48 2.99 -6.11
C ARG A 23 16.83 3.93 -7.13
N HIS A 24 15.51 3.82 -7.33
CA HIS A 24 14.80 4.64 -8.30
C HIS A 24 13.51 5.20 -7.69
N TYR A 25 13.50 6.50 -7.47
CA TYR A 25 12.32 7.24 -7.05
C TYR A 25 11.94 8.27 -8.12
N LEU A 26 10.70 8.21 -8.57
CA LEU A 26 10.14 9.08 -9.58
C LEU A 26 8.80 9.61 -9.08
N GLY A 27 8.69 10.92 -8.89
CA GLY A 27 7.53 11.49 -8.24
C GLY A 27 7.21 12.91 -8.67
N TYR A 28 6.08 13.39 -8.20
CA TYR A 28 5.64 14.78 -8.31
C TYR A 28 5.27 15.29 -6.91
N PRO A 29 5.65 16.52 -6.53
CA PRO A 29 5.42 17.02 -5.18
C PRO A 29 3.94 17.28 -4.93
N ILE A 30 3.44 16.78 -3.80
CA ILE A 30 2.07 17.01 -3.32
C ILE A 30 2.03 16.83 -1.80
N THR A 31 1.28 17.70 -1.10
CA THR A 31 1.01 17.59 0.33
C THR A 31 -0.07 16.52 0.59
N PRO A 32 0.08 15.67 1.66
CA PRO A 32 1.04 15.71 2.76
C PRO A 32 2.24 14.74 2.65
N GLN A 33 2.59 14.26 1.47
CA GLN A 33 3.72 13.33 1.28
C GLN A 33 5.06 14.01 0.97
N THR A 34 5.16 15.33 1.05
CA THR A 34 6.30 16.12 0.58
C THR A 34 7.64 15.65 1.15
N GLU A 35 7.68 15.22 2.41
CA GLU A 35 8.91 14.75 3.05
C GLU A 35 9.45 13.46 2.44
N VAL A 36 8.61 12.59 1.87
CA VAL A 36 9.06 11.39 1.13
C VAL A 36 9.94 11.82 -0.04
N ALA A 37 9.43 12.75 -0.88
CA ALA A 37 10.15 13.25 -2.04
C ALA A 37 11.42 14.02 -1.64
N ALA A 38 11.33 14.89 -0.62
CA ALA A 38 12.47 15.67 -0.11
C ALA A 38 13.58 14.76 0.44
N TYR A 39 13.22 13.70 1.18
CA TYR A 39 14.17 12.73 1.69
C TYR A 39 14.86 11.97 0.56
N MET A 40 14.10 11.49 -0.42
CA MET A 40 14.63 10.80 -1.60
C MET A 40 15.54 11.70 -2.43
N ALA A 41 15.19 12.99 -2.63
CA ALA A 41 16.02 13.97 -3.33
C ALA A 41 17.38 14.17 -2.64
N LYS A 42 17.39 14.14 -1.31
CA LYS A 42 18.62 14.31 -0.51
C LYS A 42 19.51 13.07 -0.50
N LYS A 43 18.90 11.89 -0.49
CA LYS A 43 19.63 10.61 -0.27
C LYS A 43 20.02 9.92 -1.57
N MET A 44 19.13 9.81 -2.56
CA MET A 44 19.36 9.05 -3.79
C MET A 44 20.67 9.42 -4.50
N PRO A 45 21.02 10.71 -4.71
CA PRO A 45 22.28 11.05 -5.37
C PRO A 45 23.51 10.57 -4.61
N LYS A 46 23.43 10.47 -3.28
CA LYS A 46 24.57 10.07 -2.43
C LYS A 46 24.85 8.57 -2.47
N ILE A 47 23.88 7.78 -2.88
CA ILE A 47 23.98 6.31 -2.92
C ILE A 47 23.97 5.77 -4.36
N GLY A 48 24.21 6.65 -5.36
CA GLY A 48 24.19 6.27 -6.78
C GLY A 48 22.79 5.88 -7.28
N GLY A 49 21.74 6.31 -6.58
CA GLY A 49 20.36 6.11 -6.98
C GLY A 49 19.83 7.27 -7.86
N THR A 50 18.65 7.08 -8.42
CA THR A 50 17.95 8.06 -9.26
C THR A 50 16.82 8.69 -8.48
N PHE A 51 16.85 10.01 -8.34
CA PHE A 51 15.72 10.83 -7.99
C PHE A 51 15.31 11.66 -9.19
N LEU A 52 14.05 11.59 -9.58
CA LEU A 52 13.53 12.43 -10.65
C LEU A 52 12.18 13.02 -10.25
N GLN A 53 12.09 14.34 -10.27
CA GLN A 53 10.83 15.05 -10.17
C GLN A 53 10.26 15.22 -11.57
N ALA A 54 9.17 14.52 -11.84
CA ALA A 54 8.45 14.63 -13.10
C ALA A 54 7.62 15.93 -13.16
N GLU A 55 7.14 16.27 -14.33
CA GLU A 55 6.26 17.43 -14.55
C GLU A 55 4.80 17.17 -14.11
N SER A 56 4.43 15.90 -13.89
CA SER A 56 3.10 15.49 -13.43
C SER A 56 3.11 14.11 -12.81
N GLU A 57 2.04 13.75 -12.10
CA GLU A 57 1.83 12.40 -11.56
C GLU A 57 1.71 11.35 -12.68
N ILE A 58 1.12 11.72 -13.82
CA ILE A 58 0.98 10.85 -15.00
C ILE A 58 2.36 10.52 -15.55
N ALA A 59 3.23 11.50 -15.71
CA ALA A 59 4.60 11.27 -16.15
C ALA A 59 5.37 10.42 -15.13
N ALA A 60 5.25 10.71 -13.84
CA ALA A 60 5.93 9.96 -12.79
C ALA A 60 5.59 8.45 -12.81
N ILE A 61 4.33 8.08 -12.95
CA ILE A 61 3.94 6.67 -12.96
C ILE A 61 4.40 5.96 -14.24
N ASN A 62 4.42 6.64 -15.39
CA ASN A 62 4.95 6.09 -16.64
C ASN A 62 6.48 5.88 -16.59
N MET A 63 7.20 6.79 -15.92
CA MET A 63 8.62 6.60 -15.65
C MET A 63 8.88 5.41 -14.71
N VAL A 64 8.04 5.23 -13.67
CA VAL A 64 8.09 4.03 -12.80
C VAL A 64 7.87 2.77 -13.61
N TYR A 65 6.90 2.75 -14.53
CA TYR A 65 6.68 1.65 -15.46
C TYR A 65 7.96 1.30 -16.23
N GLY A 66 8.61 2.30 -16.81
CA GLY A 66 9.86 2.11 -17.55
C GLY A 66 10.98 1.51 -16.70
N VAL A 67 11.17 2.01 -15.47
CA VAL A 67 12.17 1.45 -14.53
C VAL A 67 11.79 0.02 -14.12
N ALA A 68 10.54 -0.21 -13.73
CA ALA A 68 10.07 -1.54 -13.34
C ALA A 68 10.27 -2.57 -14.47
N ALA A 69 10.04 -2.18 -15.74
CA ALA A 69 10.28 -3.02 -16.90
C ALA A 69 11.74 -3.48 -17.05
N THR A 70 12.70 -2.75 -16.46
CA THR A 70 14.12 -3.17 -16.41
C THR A 70 14.43 -4.16 -15.28
N GLY A 71 13.43 -4.57 -14.49
CA GLY A 71 13.60 -5.49 -13.36
C GLY A 71 14.18 -4.84 -12.11
N LYS A 72 14.24 -3.51 -12.04
CA LYS A 72 14.75 -2.76 -10.90
C LYS A 72 13.63 -2.30 -9.96
N ARG A 73 13.91 -2.25 -8.67
CA ARG A 73 12.98 -1.70 -7.66
C ARG A 73 12.73 -0.21 -7.95
N ALA A 74 11.47 0.13 -8.19
CA ALA A 74 10.99 1.48 -8.43
C ALA A 74 9.90 1.86 -7.45
N MET A 75 9.90 3.14 -7.04
CA MET A 75 8.92 3.70 -6.12
C MET A 75 8.43 5.05 -6.61
N THR A 76 7.16 5.31 -6.35
CA THR A 76 6.56 6.64 -6.41
C THR A 76 5.72 6.89 -5.17
N SER A 77 5.58 8.15 -4.80
CA SER A 77 4.64 8.56 -3.76
C SER A 77 3.74 9.68 -4.28
N SER A 78 2.55 9.78 -3.71
CA SER A 78 1.60 10.84 -3.98
C SER A 78 0.58 10.94 -2.85
N SER A 79 -0.45 11.75 -3.06
CA SER A 79 -1.60 11.89 -2.18
C SER A 79 -2.86 11.85 -3.02
N SER A 80 -3.93 11.36 -2.49
CA SER A 80 -5.30 11.18 -3.04
C SER A 80 -5.56 11.67 -4.47
N PRO A 81 -5.61 12.98 -4.79
CA PRO A 81 -5.85 13.43 -6.16
C PRO A 81 -4.71 13.07 -7.11
N GLY A 82 -3.46 13.04 -6.64
CA GLY A 82 -2.33 12.64 -7.46
C GLY A 82 -2.30 11.11 -7.71
N ILE A 83 -2.80 10.30 -6.77
CA ILE A 83 -3.02 8.86 -7.01
C ILE A 83 -4.11 8.66 -8.05
N ALA A 84 -5.18 9.46 -8.03
CA ALA A 84 -6.22 9.41 -9.07
C ALA A 84 -5.64 9.66 -10.47
N LEU A 85 -4.70 10.60 -10.63
CA LEU A 85 -3.98 10.81 -11.89
C LEU A 85 -3.06 9.65 -12.29
N LYS A 86 -2.60 8.85 -11.35
CA LYS A 86 -1.75 7.68 -11.62
C LYS A 86 -2.53 6.41 -11.97
N CYS A 87 -3.85 6.39 -11.81
CA CYS A 87 -4.67 5.18 -11.93
C CYS A 87 -4.46 4.44 -13.25
N GLU A 88 -4.41 5.14 -14.38
CA GLU A 88 -4.14 4.51 -15.69
C GLU A 88 -2.78 3.81 -15.70
N GLY A 89 -1.72 4.49 -15.28
CA GLY A 89 -0.37 3.90 -15.21
C GLY A 89 -0.26 2.74 -14.23
N ILE A 90 -1.03 2.75 -13.13
CA ILE A 90 -1.11 1.61 -12.21
C ILE A 90 -1.77 0.40 -12.90
N SER A 91 -2.82 0.63 -13.70
CA SER A 91 -3.43 -0.44 -14.49
C SER A 91 -2.47 -1.02 -15.52
N TYR A 92 -1.60 -0.18 -16.12
CA TYR A 92 -0.56 -0.64 -17.03
C TYR A 92 0.52 -1.48 -16.33
N LEU A 93 0.95 -1.08 -15.13
CA LEU A 93 1.84 -1.91 -14.29
C LEU A 93 1.24 -3.29 -14.01
N ALA A 94 -0.04 -3.32 -13.62
CA ALA A 94 -0.75 -4.58 -13.37
C ALA A 94 -0.92 -5.41 -14.65
N GLY A 95 -1.29 -4.77 -15.77
CA GLY A 95 -1.46 -5.43 -17.06
C GLY A 95 -0.17 -6.01 -17.65
N ALA A 96 0.97 -5.42 -17.32
CA ALA A 96 2.29 -5.87 -17.75
C ALA A 96 3.01 -6.77 -16.71
N ASP A 97 2.35 -7.13 -15.62
CA ASP A 97 2.91 -7.88 -14.49
C ASP A 97 4.23 -7.28 -13.97
N LEU A 98 4.24 -5.97 -13.74
CA LEU A 98 5.41 -5.23 -13.28
C LEU A 98 5.34 -4.90 -11.79
N PRO A 99 6.39 -5.23 -11.01
CA PRO A 99 6.49 -4.87 -9.61
C PRO A 99 6.84 -3.39 -9.44
N ALA A 100 6.09 -2.67 -8.63
CA ALA A 100 6.41 -1.31 -8.19
C ALA A 100 5.77 -1.01 -6.84
N VAL A 101 6.37 -0.11 -6.07
CA VAL A 101 5.78 0.35 -4.80
C VAL A 101 5.23 1.76 -4.98
N ILE A 102 3.96 1.91 -4.63
CA ILE A 102 3.21 3.17 -4.69
C ILE A 102 2.85 3.56 -3.25
N VAL A 103 3.19 4.77 -2.84
CA VAL A 103 2.80 5.29 -1.53
C VAL A 103 1.69 6.31 -1.71
N ASN A 104 0.57 6.07 -1.06
CA ASN A 104 -0.52 7.03 -0.93
C ASN A 104 -0.60 7.54 0.51
N VAL A 105 -0.23 8.80 0.71
CA VAL A 105 -0.46 9.50 1.97
C VAL A 105 -1.76 10.28 1.83
N GLN A 106 -2.86 9.69 2.29
CA GLN A 106 -4.22 10.15 2.05
C GLN A 106 -4.51 11.52 2.64
N ARG A 107 -5.33 12.28 1.94
CA ARG A 107 -5.89 13.56 2.39
C ARG A 107 -7.37 13.68 2.03
N GLY A 108 -8.07 14.65 2.64
CA GLY A 108 -9.49 14.86 2.43
C GLY A 108 -9.85 15.31 1.01
N GLY A 109 -10.88 14.69 0.44
CA GLY A 109 -11.52 15.01 -0.84
C GLY A 109 -12.99 15.35 -0.64
N PRO A 110 -13.81 15.42 -1.72
CA PRO A 110 -13.46 15.14 -3.12
C PRO A 110 -12.77 16.30 -3.85
N GLY A 111 -12.37 16.06 -5.11
CA GLY A 111 -11.69 17.03 -5.97
C GLY A 111 -10.26 17.31 -5.49
N LEU A 112 -9.82 18.56 -5.53
CA LEU A 112 -8.53 18.95 -4.99
C LEU A 112 -8.50 18.77 -3.46
N GLY A 113 -9.65 18.91 -2.83
CA GLY A 113 -9.88 18.67 -1.40
C GLY A 113 -9.10 19.59 -0.48
N GLY A 114 -8.83 19.10 0.73
CA GLY A 114 -7.99 19.73 1.72
C GLY A 114 -6.70 18.95 1.94
N ILE A 115 -5.83 19.48 2.78
CA ILE A 115 -4.56 18.79 3.18
C ILE A 115 -4.73 17.97 4.46
N GLN A 116 -5.91 17.98 5.05
CA GLN A 116 -6.20 17.28 6.29
C GLN A 116 -6.19 15.75 6.07
N PRO A 117 -5.77 14.98 7.07
CA PRO A 117 -5.78 13.52 7.00
C PRO A 117 -7.16 12.95 6.69
N SER A 118 -7.20 11.87 5.94
CA SER A 118 -8.42 11.14 5.60
C SER A 118 -8.11 9.67 5.32
N GLN A 119 -9.13 8.82 5.36
CA GLN A 119 -9.07 7.42 4.92
C GLN A 119 -10.11 7.15 3.82
N SER A 120 -10.41 8.15 3.01
CA SER A 120 -11.46 8.07 1.97
C SER A 120 -11.02 7.35 0.69
N ASP A 121 -9.73 7.05 0.51
CA ASP A 121 -9.21 6.37 -0.68
C ASP A 121 -9.26 4.84 -0.59
N TYR A 122 -9.97 4.29 0.39
CA TYR A 122 -10.08 2.85 0.57
C TYR A 122 -10.54 2.14 -0.71
N PHE A 123 -11.60 2.62 -1.35
CA PHE A 123 -12.08 2.01 -2.59
C PHE A 123 -11.14 2.27 -3.77
N LEU A 124 -10.58 3.48 -3.86
CA LEU A 124 -9.57 3.78 -4.86
C LEU A 124 -8.41 2.77 -4.81
N ALA A 125 -7.95 2.42 -3.60
CA ALA A 125 -6.84 1.50 -3.43
C ALA A 125 -7.24 0.03 -3.64
N THR A 126 -8.42 -0.40 -3.15
CA THR A 126 -8.79 -1.80 -3.04
C THR A 126 -9.67 -2.33 -4.18
N ARG A 127 -10.29 -1.44 -4.97
CA ARG A 127 -11.20 -1.79 -6.06
C ARG A 127 -10.57 -1.73 -7.46
N GLY A 128 -9.23 -1.72 -7.54
CA GLY A 128 -8.48 -1.60 -8.77
C GLY A 128 -8.40 -0.14 -9.26
N PRO A 129 -7.32 0.58 -8.90
CA PRO A 129 -7.12 1.95 -9.35
C PRO A 129 -6.79 1.97 -10.84
N GLY A 130 -7.75 2.32 -11.68
CA GLY A 130 -7.65 2.32 -13.15
C GLY A 130 -8.79 1.56 -13.80
N HIS A 131 -8.50 0.77 -14.84
CA HIS A 131 -9.50 -0.02 -15.54
C HIS A 131 -9.05 -1.48 -15.72
N GLY A 132 -10.04 -2.35 -15.94
CA GLY A 132 -9.81 -3.78 -16.14
C GLY A 132 -9.86 -4.58 -14.84
N ASP A 133 -9.69 -5.87 -14.99
CA ASP A 133 -9.80 -6.84 -13.90
C ASP A 133 -8.45 -7.06 -13.24
N PHE A 134 -8.15 -6.26 -12.22
CA PHE A 134 -6.91 -6.42 -11.45
C PHE A 134 -7.04 -5.96 -10.00
N HIS A 135 -6.06 -6.36 -9.21
CA HIS A 135 -5.88 -5.91 -7.83
C HIS A 135 -4.47 -5.34 -7.62
N VAL A 136 -4.35 -4.52 -6.58
CA VAL A 136 -3.08 -4.03 -6.05
C VAL A 136 -2.94 -4.58 -4.64
N LEU A 137 -1.75 -5.02 -4.23
CA LEU A 137 -1.48 -5.32 -2.83
C LEU A 137 -1.58 -4.02 -2.02
N VAL A 138 -2.43 -3.98 -0.99
CA VAL A 138 -2.65 -2.76 -0.20
C VAL A 138 -2.34 -3.02 1.26
N LEU A 139 -1.35 -2.29 1.79
CA LEU A 139 -0.86 -2.39 3.15
C LEU A 139 -1.17 -1.11 3.92
N ALA A 140 -1.78 -1.22 5.10
CA ALA A 140 -2.21 -0.10 5.94
C ALA A 140 -1.45 -0.08 7.28
N PRO A 141 -0.36 0.69 7.39
CA PRO A 141 0.39 0.84 8.64
C PRO A 141 -0.42 1.60 9.70
N ALA A 142 -0.19 1.29 10.99
CA ALA A 142 -0.79 1.96 12.13
C ALA A 142 0.25 2.59 13.09
N SER A 143 1.53 2.58 12.73
CA SER A 143 2.62 3.23 13.45
C SER A 143 3.74 3.63 12.48
N VAL A 144 4.63 4.52 12.91
CA VAL A 144 5.80 4.90 12.10
C VAL A 144 6.75 3.70 11.91
N GLN A 145 6.84 2.82 12.92
CA GLN A 145 7.57 1.56 12.77
C GLN A 145 6.98 0.71 11.65
N GLU A 146 5.66 0.53 11.62
CA GLU A 146 5.02 -0.24 10.55
C GLU A 146 5.14 0.44 9.18
N MET A 147 5.20 1.76 9.11
CA MET A 147 5.49 2.45 7.86
C MET A 147 6.85 2.02 7.28
N ALA A 148 7.86 1.84 8.13
CA ALA A 148 9.15 1.33 7.70
C ALA A 148 9.08 -0.17 7.33
N ASP A 149 8.53 -1.01 8.21
CA ASP A 149 8.50 -2.47 8.04
C ASP A 149 7.68 -2.88 6.81
N LEU A 150 6.49 -2.30 6.65
CA LEU A 150 5.60 -2.61 5.55
C LEU A 150 6.09 -2.05 4.20
N THR A 151 6.91 -1.00 4.20
CA THR A 151 7.56 -0.52 2.97
C THR A 151 8.52 -1.58 2.42
N GLY A 152 9.38 -2.14 3.25
CA GLY A 152 10.27 -3.25 2.84
C GLY A 152 9.47 -4.45 2.34
N LYS A 153 8.43 -4.84 3.09
CA LYS A 153 7.54 -5.94 2.72
C LYS A 153 6.78 -5.68 1.41
N ALA A 154 6.38 -4.43 1.13
CA ALA A 154 5.71 -4.08 -0.13
C ALA A 154 6.60 -4.35 -1.35
N PHE A 155 7.89 -4.05 -1.28
CA PHE A 155 8.84 -4.39 -2.34
C PHE A 155 8.97 -5.90 -2.53
N ASP A 156 9.13 -6.64 -1.44
CA ASP A 156 9.31 -8.09 -1.50
C ASP A 156 8.07 -8.78 -2.08
N LEU A 157 6.88 -8.38 -1.67
CA LEU A 157 5.62 -8.93 -2.18
C LEU A 157 5.35 -8.51 -3.63
N ALA A 158 5.64 -7.25 -3.99
CA ALA A 158 5.49 -6.78 -5.37
C ALA A 158 6.36 -7.61 -6.32
N GLU A 159 7.62 -7.86 -5.97
CA GLU A 159 8.53 -8.69 -6.78
C GLU A 159 8.10 -10.15 -6.81
N LYS A 160 7.77 -10.74 -5.64
CA LYS A 160 7.34 -12.14 -5.53
C LYS A 160 6.17 -12.46 -6.44
N TYR A 161 5.20 -11.56 -6.50
CA TYR A 161 3.95 -11.76 -7.23
C TYR A 161 3.88 -10.98 -8.54
N ARG A 162 4.93 -10.25 -8.91
CA ARG A 162 5.00 -9.44 -10.11
C ARG A 162 3.76 -8.55 -10.30
N MET A 163 3.51 -7.70 -9.33
CA MET A 163 2.36 -6.80 -9.33
C MET A 163 2.65 -5.52 -8.54
N PRO A 164 1.92 -4.42 -8.76
CA PRO A 164 2.06 -3.23 -7.94
C PRO A 164 1.61 -3.48 -6.50
N ALA A 165 2.32 -2.88 -5.54
CA ALA A 165 1.94 -2.82 -4.13
C ALA A 165 1.75 -1.37 -3.69
N MET A 166 0.74 -1.09 -2.88
CA MET A 166 0.45 0.23 -2.35
C MET A 166 0.57 0.25 -0.83
N LEU A 167 1.35 1.20 -0.31
CA LEU A 167 1.32 1.57 1.09
C LEU A 167 0.27 2.68 1.26
N LEU A 168 -0.79 2.38 1.98
CA LEU A 168 -1.91 3.29 2.20
C LEU A 168 -1.84 3.89 3.60
N ALA A 169 -1.20 5.04 3.71
CA ALA A 169 -1.08 5.83 4.93
C ALA A 169 -1.99 7.08 4.85
N ASP A 170 -1.95 7.90 5.88
CA ASP A 170 -2.65 9.18 5.92
C ASP A 170 -1.72 10.30 6.41
N GLY A 171 -2.17 11.56 6.28
CA GLY A 171 -1.37 12.73 6.63
C GLY A 171 -0.96 12.79 8.10
N THR A 172 -1.76 12.24 9.03
CA THR A 172 -1.38 12.17 10.45
C THR A 172 -0.18 11.25 10.63
N MET A 173 -0.28 10.03 10.06
CA MET A 173 0.81 9.05 10.13
C MET A 173 2.07 9.57 9.45
N GLY A 174 1.93 10.24 8.30
CA GLY A 174 3.07 10.81 7.57
C GLY A 174 3.84 11.87 8.35
N GLN A 175 3.15 12.69 9.14
CA GLN A 175 3.75 13.78 9.94
C GLN A 175 4.13 13.37 11.36
N MET A 176 3.60 12.27 11.87
CA MET A 176 3.90 11.77 13.21
C MET A 176 5.37 11.39 13.35
N MET A 177 5.99 11.75 14.47
CA MET A 177 7.36 11.38 14.81
C MET A 177 7.38 10.31 15.89
N GLU A 178 8.09 9.22 15.64
CA GLU A 178 8.28 8.14 16.59
C GLU A 178 9.72 7.59 16.52
N PRO A 179 10.21 6.95 17.61
CA PRO A 179 11.48 6.22 17.56
C PRO A 179 11.31 4.94 16.74
N VAL A 180 12.00 4.87 15.61
CA VAL A 180 11.94 3.76 14.64
C VAL A 180 13.22 2.95 14.69
N GLN A 181 13.10 1.66 14.76
CA GLN A 181 14.17 0.71 14.50
C GLN A 181 14.18 0.41 13.00
N LEU A 182 15.17 0.92 12.30
CA LEU A 182 15.29 0.71 10.86
C LEU A 182 15.68 -0.73 10.54
N PRO A 183 15.16 -1.31 9.44
CA PRO A 183 15.57 -2.63 8.99
C PRO A 183 17.04 -2.63 8.53
N GLU A 184 17.65 -3.81 8.47
CA GLU A 184 18.99 -3.95 7.91
C GLU A 184 18.99 -3.57 6.42
N ALA A 185 20.07 -2.89 6.01
CA ALA A 185 20.24 -2.49 4.62
C ALA A 185 20.46 -3.72 3.74
N ARG A 186 19.76 -3.75 2.61
CA ARG A 186 19.94 -4.74 1.55
C ARG A 186 20.57 -4.08 0.34
N ASP A 187 21.51 -4.77 -0.28
CA ASP A 187 22.04 -4.35 -1.55
C ASP A 187 20.95 -4.43 -2.64
N PRO A 188 21.02 -3.53 -3.64
CA PRO A 188 20.12 -3.62 -4.78
C PRO A 188 20.27 -4.98 -5.46
N ASP A 189 19.14 -5.65 -5.74
CA ASP A 189 19.16 -6.89 -6.49
C ASP A 189 19.69 -6.64 -7.91
N THR A 190 20.84 -7.22 -8.21
CA THR A 190 21.49 -7.14 -9.51
C THR A 190 21.22 -8.36 -10.39
N THR A 191 20.47 -9.34 -9.87
CA THR A 191 20.10 -10.54 -10.63
C THR A 191 19.30 -10.15 -11.87
N GLU A 192 19.71 -10.65 -13.02
CA GLU A 192 18.97 -10.42 -14.25
C GLU A 192 17.64 -11.19 -14.19
N LYS A 193 16.53 -10.47 -14.37
CA LYS A 193 15.20 -11.06 -14.43
C LYS A 193 14.97 -11.58 -15.86
N ASP A 194 14.46 -12.78 -16.01
CA ASP A 194 14.22 -13.44 -17.29
C ASP A 194 13.18 -12.74 -18.18
N TRP A 195 12.39 -11.85 -17.59
CA TRP A 195 11.38 -11.03 -18.27
C TRP A 195 11.81 -9.58 -18.52
N ALA A 196 12.91 -9.12 -17.89
CA ALA A 196 13.28 -7.71 -17.87
C ALA A 196 13.85 -7.22 -19.22
N VAL A 197 13.51 -5.98 -19.54
CA VAL A 197 13.98 -5.29 -20.77
C VAL A 197 15.34 -4.65 -20.50
N THR A 198 16.41 -5.44 -20.56
CA THR A 198 17.78 -5.01 -20.23
C THR A 198 18.70 -4.94 -21.44
N GLY A 199 18.14 -5.06 -22.68
CA GLY A 199 18.91 -5.20 -23.89
C GLY A 199 19.36 -6.65 -24.13
N THR A 200 19.64 -6.99 -25.38
CA THR A 200 19.96 -8.38 -25.78
C THR A 200 21.43 -8.64 -25.93
N LYS A 201 22.24 -7.58 -26.15
CA LYS A 201 23.65 -7.69 -26.57
C LYS A 201 23.86 -8.67 -27.75
N CYS A 202 22.81 -8.87 -28.56
CA CYS A 202 22.75 -9.88 -29.66
C CYS A 202 22.94 -11.35 -29.15
N GLN A 203 22.73 -11.64 -27.88
CA GLN A 203 22.94 -12.96 -27.28
C GLN A 203 21.64 -13.70 -26.97
N ARG A 204 20.48 -13.04 -27.01
CA ARG A 204 19.15 -13.60 -26.76
C ARG A 204 18.06 -12.89 -27.56
N LYS A 205 16.87 -13.46 -27.57
CA LYS A 205 15.67 -12.80 -28.11
C LYS A 205 15.27 -11.59 -27.26
N HIS A 206 14.53 -10.66 -27.87
CA HIS A 206 13.95 -9.53 -27.14
C HIS A 206 12.93 -10.00 -26.11
N HIS A 207 12.98 -9.40 -24.92
CA HIS A 207 11.86 -9.44 -23.99
C HIS A 207 10.91 -8.30 -24.35
N VAL A 208 9.63 -8.58 -24.33
CA VAL A 208 8.57 -7.59 -24.59
C VAL A 208 7.76 -7.43 -23.32
N VAL A 209 7.75 -6.21 -22.79
CA VAL A 209 6.92 -5.82 -21.66
C VAL A 209 5.93 -4.79 -22.15
N ASN A 210 4.66 -5.15 -22.18
CA ASN A 210 3.58 -4.26 -22.59
C ASN A 210 2.27 -4.69 -21.91
N SER A 211 1.24 -3.85 -21.99
CA SER A 211 -0.11 -4.12 -21.51
C SER A 211 -1.17 -4.11 -22.62
N LEU A 212 -0.72 -4.03 -23.88
CA LEU A 212 -1.61 -4.05 -25.04
C LEU A 212 -1.70 -5.46 -25.61
N TYR A 213 -2.88 -6.05 -25.56
CA TYR A 213 -3.19 -7.37 -26.12
C TYR A 213 -4.37 -7.25 -27.07
N LEU A 214 -4.12 -7.32 -28.38
CA LEU A 214 -5.15 -7.18 -29.41
C LEU A 214 -5.98 -8.45 -29.60
N SER A 215 -5.46 -9.61 -29.22
CA SER A 215 -6.20 -10.87 -29.25
C SER A 215 -7.05 -11.00 -27.98
N PRO A 216 -8.40 -11.07 -28.08
CA PRO A 216 -9.26 -11.27 -26.90
C PRO A 216 -8.94 -12.55 -26.13
N ALA A 217 -8.67 -13.64 -26.83
CA ALA A 217 -8.34 -14.92 -26.21
C ALA A 217 -7.03 -14.88 -25.43
N GLU A 218 -6.03 -14.13 -25.89
CA GLU A 218 -4.78 -13.94 -25.18
C GLU A 218 -4.97 -13.07 -23.92
N LEU A 219 -5.74 -12.00 -24.02
CA LEU A 219 -6.06 -11.16 -22.88
C LEU A 219 -6.84 -11.94 -21.80
N GLU A 220 -7.83 -12.75 -22.20
CA GLU A 220 -8.59 -13.61 -21.29
C GLU A 220 -7.67 -14.61 -20.57
N ARG A 221 -6.79 -15.30 -21.30
CA ARG A 221 -5.81 -16.23 -20.73
C ARG A 221 -4.95 -15.58 -19.66
N LEU A 222 -4.37 -14.41 -19.97
CA LEU A 222 -3.53 -13.66 -19.04
C LEU A 222 -4.32 -13.18 -17.79
N ASN A 223 -5.58 -12.80 -17.95
CA ASN A 223 -6.42 -12.43 -16.82
C ASN A 223 -6.73 -13.65 -15.93
N ILE A 224 -7.02 -14.81 -16.50
CA ILE A 224 -7.22 -16.05 -15.74
C ILE A 224 -5.96 -16.37 -14.92
N GLU A 225 -4.79 -16.40 -15.52
CA GLU A 225 -3.51 -16.65 -14.83
C GLU A 225 -3.24 -15.62 -13.71
N ARG A 226 -3.62 -14.36 -13.94
CA ARG A 226 -3.49 -13.31 -12.94
C ARG A 226 -4.44 -13.55 -11.75
N PHE A 227 -5.67 -13.98 -11.99
CA PHE A 227 -6.63 -14.29 -10.93
C PHE A 227 -6.27 -15.56 -10.16
N GLU A 228 -5.67 -16.55 -10.78
CA GLU A 228 -5.08 -17.70 -10.07
C GLU A 228 -3.98 -17.25 -9.09
N ARG A 229 -3.09 -16.36 -9.53
CA ARG A 229 -2.08 -15.75 -8.67
C ARG A 229 -2.71 -14.92 -7.52
N TYR A 230 -3.79 -14.19 -7.79
CA TYR A 230 -4.53 -13.45 -6.76
C TYR A 230 -5.15 -14.37 -5.71
N ALA A 231 -5.69 -15.50 -6.11
CA ALA A 231 -6.21 -16.50 -5.16
C ALA A 231 -5.10 -17.06 -4.24
N GLU A 232 -3.90 -17.26 -4.78
CA GLU A 232 -2.73 -17.65 -3.98
C GLU A 232 -2.33 -16.54 -2.98
N ILE A 233 -2.33 -15.28 -3.41
CA ILE A 233 -2.06 -14.12 -2.54
C ILE A 233 -3.10 -14.00 -1.42
N GLU A 234 -4.39 -14.14 -1.74
CA GLU A 234 -5.47 -14.11 -0.73
C GLU A 234 -5.28 -15.19 0.34
N LYS A 235 -4.74 -16.34 -0.02
CA LYS A 235 -4.48 -17.43 0.90
C LYS A 235 -3.24 -17.22 1.77
N ASN A 236 -2.15 -16.66 1.20
CA ASN A 236 -0.84 -16.69 1.82
C ASN A 236 -0.41 -15.35 2.43
N GLU A 237 -0.91 -14.22 1.93
CA GLU A 237 -0.38 -12.90 2.28
C GLU A 237 -1.36 -12.02 3.05
N CYS A 238 -2.49 -12.59 3.47
CA CYS A 238 -3.47 -11.87 4.27
C CYS A 238 -2.94 -11.63 5.68
N MET A 239 -2.79 -10.35 6.07
CA MET A 239 -2.27 -9.94 7.37
C MET A 239 -3.30 -9.17 8.17
N TRP A 240 -3.36 -9.48 9.44
CA TRP A 240 -4.27 -8.85 10.39
C TRP A 240 -3.76 -9.01 11.83
N GLU A 241 -4.35 -8.26 12.74
CA GLU A 241 -4.05 -8.31 14.17
C GLU A 241 -5.34 -8.37 14.97
N ALA A 242 -5.36 -9.19 16.04
CA ALA A 242 -6.40 -9.18 17.05
C ALA A 242 -5.89 -8.48 18.32
N PHE A 243 -6.72 -7.64 18.90
CA PHE A 243 -6.42 -6.96 20.14
C PHE A 243 -7.57 -7.14 21.12
N MET A 244 -7.31 -7.79 22.26
CA MET A 244 -8.29 -8.06 23.34
C MET A 244 -9.59 -8.72 22.84
N MET A 245 -9.47 -9.73 21.96
CA MET A 245 -10.62 -10.42 21.37
C MET A 245 -11.09 -11.63 22.19
N GLU A 246 -10.34 -12.12 23.19
CA GLU A 246 -10.57 -13.40 23.88
C GLU A 246 -11.95 -13.49 24.54
N ASP A 247 -12.43 -12.39 25.11
CA ASP A 247 -13.73 -12.29 25.78
C ASP A 247 -14.59 -11.14 25.25
N ALA A 248 -14.26 -10.66 24.04
CA ALA A 248 -14.93 -9.50 23.47
C ALA A 248 -16.39 -9.78 23.11
N GLU A 249 -17.27 -8.86 23.49
CA GLU A 249 -18.69 -8.81 23.10
C GLU A 249 -18.94 -7.78 21.99
N VAL A 250 -18.01 -6.82 21.83
CA VAL A 250 -18.01 -5.82 20.77
C VAL A 250 -16.67 -5.89 20.04
N CYS A 251 -16.69 -6.05 18.71
CA CYS A 251 -15.50 -6.03 17.89
C CYS A 251 -15.41 -4.71 17.11
N ILE A 252 -14.36 -3.95 17.34
CA ILE A 252 -14.01 -2.81 16.50
C ILE A 252 -13.24 -3.33 15.28
N VAL A 253 -13.61 -2.85 14.08
CA VAL A 253 -12.85 -3.08 12.87
C VAL A 253 -12.30 -1.75 12.39
N SER A 254 -10.98 -1.64 12.29
CA SER A 254 -10.33 -0.37 11.98
C SER A 254 -8.93 -0.61 11.43
N CYS A 255 -8.40 0.29 10.60
CA CYS A 255 -7.06 0.22 10.02
C CYS A 255 -6.34 1.57 10.13
N GLY A 256 -5.02 1.58 9.93
CA GLY A 256 -4.23 2.81 9.94
C GLY A 256 -4.32 3.58 11.25
N ILE A 257 -4.40 4.93 11.13
CA ILE A 257 -4.45 5.81 12.31
C ILE A 257 -5.66 5.56 13.20
N THR A 258 -6.83 5.23 12.62
CA THR A 258 -8.04 4.97 13.41
C THR A 258 -7.92 3.70 14.24
N ALA A 259 -7.21 2.67 13.79
CA ALA A 259 -6.90 1.50 14.60
C ALA A 259 -6.03 1.85 15.80
N ARG A 260 -5.06 2.75 15.62
CA ARG A 260 -4.23 3.25 16.73
C ARG A 260 -5.06 3.97 17.79
N VAL A 261 -5.97 4.85 17.37
CA VAL A 261 -6.89 5.55 18.29
C VAL A 261 -7.83 4.57 18.97
N SER A 262 -8.37 3.61 18.23
CA SER A 262 -9.30 2.59 18.75
C SER A 262 -8.69 1.71 19.85
N ARG A 263 -7.37 1.43 19.81
CA ARG A 263 -6.70 0.70 20.90
C ARG A 263 -6.86 1.40 22.26
N ASN A 264 -6.65 2.70 22.30
CA ASN A 264 -6.80 3.47 23.53
C ASN A 264 -8.27 3.51 23.99
N ALA A 265 -9.19 3.68 23.04
CA ALA A 265 -10.63 3.65 23.33
C ALA A 265 -11.09 2.30 23.90
N ILE A 266 -10.56 1.17 23.38
CA ILE A 266 -10.85 -0.17 23.89
C ILE A 266 -10.36 -0.33 25.33
N VAL A 267 -9.14 0.10 25.62
CA VAL A 267 -8.58 0.04 26.99
C VAL A 267 -9.45 0.83 27.96
N GLU A 268 -9.90 2.01 27.56
CA GLU A 268 -10.75 2.86 28.39
C GLU A 268 -12.17 2.28 28.56
N ALA A 269 -12.77 1.77 27.48
CA ALA A 269 -14.06 1.08 27.54
C ALA A 269 -14.05 -0.14 28.48
N ARG A 270 -12.96 -0.91 28.47
CA ARG A 270 -12.78 -2.07 29.36
C ARG A 270 -12.71 -1.69 30.82
N LYS A 271 -12.14 -0.54 31.19
CA LYS A 271 -12.17 -0.01 32.56
C LYS A 271 -13.60 0.28 33.03
N GLN A 272 -14.50 0.57 32.09
CA GLN A 272 -15.93 0.79 32.34
C GLN A 272 -16.76 -0.49 32.25
N GLY A 273 -16.15 -1.66 32.15
CA GLY A 273 -16.82 -2.96 32.10
C GLY A 273 -17.32 -3.36 30.70
N ILE A 274 -17.01 -2.60 29.63
CA ILE A 274 -17.39 -2.92 28.25
C ILE A 274 -16.34 -3.86 27.67
N LYS A 275 -16.72 -5.09 27.34
CA LYS A 275 -15.84 -6.09 26.74
C LYS A 275 -15.64 -5.81 25.23
N ALA A 276 -14.88 -4.75 24.93
CA ALA A 276 -14.50 -4.41 23.58
C ALA A 276 -13.18 -5.07 23.17
N GLY A 277 -13.06 -5.44 21.90
CA GLY A 277 -11.84 -5.89 21.26
C GLY A 277 -11.75 -5.32 19.85
N MET A 278 -10.67 -5.60 19.12
CA MET A 278 -10.48 -5.12 17.76
C MET A 278 -9.88 -6.19 16.86
N ILE A 279 -10.35 -6.26 15.63
CA ILE A 279 -9.66 -6.88 14.51
C ILE A 279 -9.18 -5.76 13.58
N ARG A 280 -7.87 -5.66 13.42
CA ARG A 280 -7.22 -4.67 12.57
C ARG A 280 -6.71 -5.34 11.28
N PRO A 281 -7.29 -5.03 10.11
CA PRO A 281 -6.66 -5.35 8.84
C PRO A 281 -5.31 -4.63 8.71
N ILE A 282 -4.25 -5.37 8.39
CA ILE A 282 -2.95 -4.82 7.98
C ILE A 282 -2.89 -4.81 6.46
N THR A 283 -3.34 -5.88 5.80
CA THR A 283 -3.67 -5.87 4.38
C THR A 283 -5.12 -5.44 4.18
N LEU A 284 -5.35 -4.50 3.30
CA LEU A 284 -6.70 -4.12 2.85
C LEU A 284 -7.08 -4.86 1.58
N TRP A 285 -6.11 -5.20 0.77
CA TRP A 285 -6.17 -6.28 -0.20
C TRP A 285 -4.85 -7.07 -0.14
N PRO A 286 -4.92 -8.40 0.09
CA PRO A 286 -6.11 -9.22 0.37
C PRO A 286 -6.75 -8.88 1.72
N PHE A 287 -8.09 -8.92 1.77
CA PHE A 287 -8.84 -8.56 2.98
C PHE A 287 -8.99 -9.74 3.94
N PRO A 288 -8.82 -9.57 5.26
CA PRO A 288 -8.86 -10.65 6.27
C PRO A 288 -10.30 -11.11 6.59
N LYS A 289 -10.94 -11.81 5.67
CA LYS A 289 -12.33 -12.31 5.80
C LYS A 289 -12.47 -13.36 6.91
N VAL A 290 -11.47 -14.23 7.07
CA VAL A 290 -11.52 -15.37 8.01
C VAL A 290 -11.62 -14.94 9.48
N PRO A 291 -10.74 -14.06 10.01
CA PRO A 291 -10.85 -13.64 11.41
C PRO A 291 -12.15 -12.89 11.69
N LEU A 292 -12.66 -12.11 10.75
CA LEU A 292 -13.93 -11.41 10.92
C LEU A 292 -15.12 -12.37 10.97
N ARG A 293 -15.13 -13.41 10.14
CA ARG A 293 -16.15 -14.46 10.21
C ARG A 293 -16.14 -15.18 11.55
N LYS A 294 -14.96 -15.55 12.06
CA LYS A 294 -14.82 -16.17 13.38
C LYS A 294 -15.29 -15.24 14.49
N ALA A 295 -14.96 -13.95 14.42
CA ALA A 295 -15.44 -12.97 15.39
C ALA A 295 -16.96 -12.81 15.36
N ALA A 296 -17.61 -12.97 14.18
CA ALA A 296 -19.07 -12.88 14.05
C ALA A 296 -19.82 -13.96 14.84
N ASP A 297 -19.20 -15.12 15.08
CA ASP A 297 -19.78 -16.18 15.92
C ASP A 297 -19.64 -15.88 17.42
N GLN A 298 -18.76 -14.97 17.81
CA GLN A 298 -18.40 -14.65 19.19
C GLN A 298 -19.07 -13.35 19.69
N VAL A 299 -18.97 -12.28 18.87
CA VAL A 299 -19.35 -10.95 19.34
C VAL A 299 -20.81 -10.62 19.04
N LYS A 300 -21.39 -9.77 19.87
CA LYS A 300 -22.77 -9.28 19.72
C LYS A 300 -22.88 -8.17 18.68
N ARG A 301 -21.79 -7.40 18.48
CA ARG A 301 -21.78 -6.21 17.60
C ARG A 301 -20.41 -6.00 16.97
N PHE A 302 -20.43 -5.48 15.75
CA PHE A 302 -19.27 -4.87 15.10
C PHE A 302 -19.43 -3.36 15.08
N VAL A 303 -18.32 -2.65 15.24
CA VAL A 303 -18.21 -1.20 15.08
C VAL A 303 -17.07 -0.91 14.11
N CYS A 304 -17.36 -0.31 12.98
CA CYS A 304 -16.33 0.17 12.06
C CYS A 304 -15.91 1.59 12.45
N VAL A 305 -14.59 1.83 12.55
CA VAL A 305 -14.04 3.14 12.89
C VAL A 305 -13.14 3.58 11.74
N GLU A 306 -13.55 4.63 11.04
CA GLU A 306 -12.91 5.15 9.83
C GLU A 306 -12.80 6.67 9.88
N LEU A 307 -11.79 7.22 9.21
CA LEU A 307 -11.62 8.67 9.04
C LEU A 307 -12.18 9.10 7.67
N ASN A 308 -13.49 8.86 7.47
CA ASN A 308 -14.24 9.22 6.27
C ASN A 308 -15.75 9.24 6.56
N LEU A 309 -16.57 9.59 5.56
CA LEU A 309 -18.04 9.51 5.65
C LEU A 309 -18.52 8.10 5.29
N SER A 310 -18.13 7.10 6.12
CA SER A 310 -18.71 5.75 6.12
C SER A 310 -18.77 5.05 4.75
N LEU A 311 -17.62 4.66 4.23
CA LEU A 311 -17.53 3.82 3.02
C LEU A 311 -18.26 2.48 3.19
N ILE A 312 -18.38 1.97 4.41
CA ILE A 312 -19.05 0.70 4.71
C ILE A 312 -20.54 0.75 4.36
N HIS A 313 -21.20 1.89 4.51
CA HIS A 313 -22.62 2.05 4.14
C HIS A 313 -22.84 2.00 2.62
N ILE A 314 -21.80 2.27 1.84
CA ILE A 314 -21.86 2.19 0.38
C ILE A 314 -21.61 0.75 -0.09
N SER A 315 -20.79 0.00 0.64
CA SER A 315 -20.36 -1.35 0.23
C SER A 315 -21.31 -2.48 0.70
N GLU A 316 -22.09 -2.26 1.77
CA GLU A 316 -22.92 -3.28 2.41
C GLU A 316 -24.31 -2.75 2.79
N PRO A 317 -25.18 -2.38 1.84
CA PRO A 317 -26.49 -1.80 2.17
C PRO A 317 -27.46 -2.81 2.81
N THR A 318 -27.13 -4.10 2.84
CA THR A 318 -28.03 -5.18 3.26
C THR A 318 -27.68 -5.83 4.59
N ARG A 319 -26.52 -5.56 5.18
CA ARG A 319 -26.19 -6.06 6.52
C ARG A 319 -26.50 -5.01 7.56
N ARG A 320 -27.40 -5.37 8.49
CA ARG A 320 -27.66 -4.61 9.72
C ARG A 320 -26.41 -4.61 10.60
N VAL A 321 -25.45 -3.76 10.28
CA VAL A 321 -24.51 -3.25 11.26
C VAL A 321 -25.06 -1.91 11.66
N VAL A 322 -25.74 -1.87 12.81
CA VAL A 322 -26.19 -0.62 13.40
C VAL A 322 -24.95 0.08 13.90
N ILE A 323 -24.52 1.08 13.16
CA ILE A 323 -23.55 2.05 13.63
C ILE A 323 -24.36 3.28 13.97
N SER A 324 -24.44 3.59 15.22
CA SER A 324 -24.90 4.89 15.72
C SER A 324 -23.71 5.81 15.88
#